data_89ad5413c5e9a9481b74ef99878f0247
#
_entry.id   89ad5413c5e9a9481b74ef99878f0247
#
_cell.length_a   1.000
_cell.length_b   1.000
_cell.length_c   1.000
_cell.angle_alpha   90.00
_cell.angle_beta   90.00
_cell.angle_gamma   90.00
#
_symmetry.space_group_name_H-M   'P 1'
#
loop_
_entity.id
_entity.type
_entity.pdbx_description
1 polymer ?
#
loop_
_entity_poly.entity_id
_entity_poly.type
_entity_poly.pdbx_seq_one_letter_code
_entity_poly.pdbx_strand_id
1 'polypeptide(L)'
;MKYSLLRPAALAALVLLATACSKTEDATPTVDNSNNNMLMGNPSGALTSTSSPTNYLLVKPQYTVGYNRDQGKPIWVTWHLSSADLGSAARQDDFRADTDLPSGWYQVKATDYVSSGFDRGHNCPSADRTATVADNSATFLMSNMMPQAPNNNQQTWGNLEDYCRTLVRAGNELYIVCGSYGRGGTGSAGYQTTIAGGKVTVPSNCWKVVVVLPVGNNDISRVTSSTRIIAINTPNNNSLNSAWGGYRTTVDAIEAASGLDLLSALPVSVQSVVEARTDTGPTN
;
A
#
# COMPACT_ATOMS: atom_id res chain seq x y z
N MET A 1 -86.67 10.45 -44.42
CA MET A 1 -86.12 9.66 -43.31
C MET A 1 -84.63 9.60 -43.50
N LYS A 2 -83.88 10.35 -42.66
CA LYS A 2 -82.40 10.37 -42.72
C LYS A 2 -81.90 9.74 -41.45
N TYR A 3 -81.17 8.57 -41.51
CA TYR A 3 -80.53 7.98 -40.42
C TYR A 3 -79.06 8.48 -40.34
N SER A 4 -78.76 9.11 -39.21
CA SER A 4 -77.43 9.58 -38.87
C SER A 4 -76.65 8.43 -38.19
N LEU A 5 -75.53 8.07 -38.78
CA LEU A 5 -74.61 7.08 -38.20
C LEU A 5 -73.57 7.79 -37.30
N LEU A 6 -73.64 7.55 -36.00
CA LEU A 6 -72.62 7.94 -35.03
C LEU A 6 -71.43 7.00 -35.15
N ARG A 7 -70.27 7.56 -35.38
CA ARG A 7 -68.95 6.85 -35.26
C ARG A 7 -68.41 6.94 -33.82
N PRO A 8 -67.97 5.86 -33.21
CA PRO A 8 -67.30 5.96 -31.95
C PRO A 8 -65.79 6.41 -32.14
N ALA A 9 -65.38 7.40 -31.38
CA ALA A 9 -63.98 7.83 -31.27
C ALA A 9 -63.21 6.87 -30.37
N ALA A 10 -62.22 6.23 -30.94
CA ALA A 10 -61.30 5.41 -30.18
C ALA A 10 -60.24 6.29 -29.44
N LEU A 11 -60.30 6.31 -28.13
CA LEU A 11 -59.33 6.99 -27.28
C LEU A 11 -58.12 6.09 -27.15
N ALA A 12 -57.01 6.43 -27.83
CA ALA A 12 -55.73 5.73 -27.64
C ALA A 12 -55.04 6.25 -26.37
N ALA A 13 -55.02 5.42 -25.33
CA ALA A 13 -54.24 5.68 -24.11
C ALA A 13 -52.77 5.41 -24.39
N LEU A 14 -51.95 6.44 -24.42
CA LEU A 14 -50.50 6.36 -24.53
C LEU A 14 -49.93 6.00 -23.13
N VAL A 15 -49.54 4.75 -22.94
CA VAL A 15 -48.84 4.32 -21.73
C VAL A 15 -47.36 4.71 -21.87
N LEU A 16 -46.93 5.74 -21.17
CA LEU A 16 -45.52 6.09 -20.99
C LEU A 16 -44.89 5.08 -20.01
N LEU A 17 -44.15 4.14 -20.51
CA LEU A 17 -43.24 3.30 -19.73
C LEU A 17 -42.05 4.17 -19.31
N ALA A 18 -42.09 4.69 -18.07
CA ALA A 18 -40.91 5.25 -17.42
C ALA A 18 -39.96 4.11 -17.08
N THR A 19 -38.92 3.89 -17.87
CA THR A 19 -37.77 3.07 -17.49
C THR A 19 -37.00 3.81 -16.41
N ALA A 20 -37.25 3.45 -15.14
CA ALA A 20 -36.41 3.84 -14.06
C ALA A 20 -35.06 3.09 -14.23
N CYS A 21 -34.05 3.80 -14.74
CA CYS A 21 -32.67 3.37 -14.56
C CYS A 21 -32.41 3.36 -13.05
N SER A 22 -32.47 2.18 -12.42
CA SER A 22 -31.85 2.00 -11.12
C SER A 22 -30.35 2.14 -11.34
N LYS A 23 -29.77 3.26 -10.91
CA LYS A 23 -28.34 3.32 -10.65
C LYS A 23 -28.09 2.25 -9.60
N THR A 24 -27.42 1.17 -9.99
CA THR A 24 -26.70 0.34 -9.06
C THR A 24 -25.69 1.28 -8.42
N GLU A 25 -25.93 1.65 -7.16
CA GLU A 25 -24.88 2.22 -6.33
C GLU A 25 -23.77 1.17 -6.32
N ASP A 26 -22.64 1.52 -6.95
CA ASP A 26 -21.42 0.75 -6.78
C ASP A 26 -21.20 0.67 -5.29
N ALA A 27 -21.31 -0.53 -4.74
CA ALA A 27 -21.05 -0.76 -3.34
C ALA A 27 -19.62 -0.33 -3.07
N THR A 28 -19.46 0.81 -2.42
CA THR A 28 -18.17 1.25 -1.89
C THR A 28 -17.61 0.04 -1.12
N PRO A 29 -16.40 -0.45 -1.41
CA PRO A 29 -15.85 -1.57 -0.68
C PRO A 29 -15.88 -1.21 0.79
N THR A 30 -16.65 -1.94 1.58
CA THR A 30 -16.63 -1.77 3.03
C THR A 30 -15.25 -2.15 3.49
N VAL A 31 -14.47 -1.16 3.94
CA VAL A 31 -13.20 -1.41 4.61
C VAL A 31 -13.54 -2.29 5.80
N ASP A 32 -12.98 -3.49 5.83
CA ASP A 32 -13.10 -4.37 6.98
C ASP A 32 -12.31 -3.72 8.13
N ASN A 33 -13.02 -3.00 8.99
CA ASN A 33 -12.45 -2.32 10.16
C ASN A 33 -11.92 -3.30 11.23
N SER A 34 -12.04 -4.62 11.01
CA SER A 34 -11.44 -5.63 11.89
C SER A 34 -9.90 -5.69 11.73
N ASN A 35 -9.35 -5.16 10.62
CA ASN A 35 -7.92 -5.09 10.38
C ASN A 35 -7.45 -3.62 10.28
N ASN A 36 -6.91 -3.09 11.38
CA ASN A 36 -6.38 -1.73 11.46
C ASN A 36 -5.29 -1.42 10.42
N ASN A 37 -4.68 -2.45 9.80
CA ASN A 37 -3.61 -2.26 8.82
C ASN A 37 -4.05 -1.50 7.55
N MET A 38 -5.35 -1.51 7.21
CA MET A 38 -5.90 -0.80 6.04
C MET A 38 -6.79 0.39 6.42
N LEU A 39 -6.73 0.85 7.65
CA LEU A 39 -7.65 1.89 8.13
C LEU A 39 -7.58 3.19 7.31
N MET A 40 -6.43 3.54 6.76
CA MET A 40 -6.26 4.74 5.93
C MET A 40 -6.71 4.57 4.47
N GLY A 41 -7.21 3.39 4.08
CA GLY A 41 -7.76 3.10 2.75
C GLY A 41 -7.08 1.93 2.04
N ASN A 42 -7.64 1.58 0.88
CA ASN A 42 -7.11 0.57 -0.04
C ASN A 42 -6.53 1.28 -1.27
N PRO A 43 -5.23 1.49 -1.37
CA PRO A 43 -4.60 2.42 -2.33
C PRO A 43 -4.87 2.14 -3.80
N SER A 44 -5.31 0.94 -4.15
CA SER A 44 -5.53 0.52 -5.54
C SER A 44 -6.89 -0.16 -5.75
N GLY A 45 -7.76 -0.19 -4.73
CA GLY A 45 -8.95 -1.02 -4.78
C GLY A 45 -8.64 -2.51 -4.98
N ALA A 46 -7.54 -3.01 -4.39
CA ALA A 46 -7.11 -4.39 -4.51
C ALA A 46 -8.18 -5.36 -3.99
N LEU A 47 -8.35 -6.50 -4.67
CA LEU A 47 -9.37 -7.51 -4.36
C LEU A 47 -8.73 -8.87 -4.11
N THR A 48 -9.36 -9.68 -3.25
CA THR A 48 -8.98 -11.07 -2.99
C THR A 48 -9.40 -12.02 -4.12
N SER A 49 -9.50 -11.51 -5.35
CA SER A 49 -9.95 -12.25 -6.52
C SER A 49 -8.78 -12.57 -7.46
N THR A 50 -8.67 -13.83 -7.87
CA THR A 50 -7.68 -14.27 -8.86
C THR A 50 -7.90 -13.65 -10.25
N SER A 51 -9.07 -13.04 -10.51
CA SER A 51 -9.34 -12.28 -11.72
C SER A 51 -8.62 -10.92 -11.74
N SER A 52 -8.08 -10.48 -10.60
CA SER A 52 -7.29 -9.25 -10.46
C SER A 52 -5.81 -9.57 -10.15
N PRO A 53 -5.10 -10.30 -11.01
CA PRO A 53 -3.77 -10.85 -10.68
C PRO A 53 -2.68 -9.80 -10.53
N THR A 54 -2.87 -8.62 -11.11
CA THR A 54 -1.92 -7.50 -11.00
C THR A 54 -2.25 -6.54 -9.86
N ASN A 55 -3.38 -6.77 -9.18
CA ASN A 55 -3.88 -5.98 -8.05
C ASN A 55 -4.57 -6.89 -7.03
N TYR A 56 -3.85 -7.91 -6.57
CA TYR A 56 -4.38 -8.93 -5.68
C TYR A 56 -4.18 -8.55 -4.22
N LEU A 57 -5.25 -8.61 -3.42
CA LEU A 57 -5.23 -8.30 -2.00
C LEU A 57 -4.84 -9.52 -1.18
N LEU A 58 -3.75 -9.43 -0.43
CA LEU A 58 -3.35 -10.38 0.61
C LEU A 58 -3.52 -9.70 1.98
N VAL A 59 -4.39 -10.25 2.81
CA VAL A 59 -4.62 -9.76 4.17
C VAL A 59 -3.91 -10.68 5.15
N LYS A 60 -2.95 -10.14 5.89
CA LYS A 60 -2.25 -10.82 6.98
C LYS A 60 -2.57 -10.09 8.29
N PRO A 61 -2.52 -10.76 9.44
CA PRO A 61 -2.69 -10.08 10.73
C PRO A 61 -1.69 -8.95 10.96
N GLN A 62 -0.47 -9.11 10.45
CA GLN A 62 0.64 -8.18 10.68
C GLN A 62 0.69 -7.01 9.68
N TYR A 63 0.17 -7.19 8.47
CA TYR A 63 0.16 -6.19 7.39
C TYR A 63 -0.77 -6.63 6.27
N THR A 64 -1.10 -5.70 5.37
CA THR A 64 -1.90 -5.99 4.17
C THR A 64 -1.12 -5.60 2.92
N VAL A 65 -1.26 -6.39 1.86
CA VAL A 65 -0.47 -6.27 0.62
C VAL A 65 -1.38 -6.12 -0.59
N GLY A 66 -1.13 -5.15 -1.43
CA GLY A 66 -1.55 -5.15 -2.83
C GLY A 66 -0.45 -5.80 -3.68
N TYR A 67 -0.67 -7.03 -4.12
CA TYR A 67 0.33 -7.83 -4.82
C TYR A 67 0.15 -7.82 -6.33
N ASN A 68 1.25 -7.75 -7.06
CA ASN A 68 1.26 -7.88 -8.52
C ASN A 68 1.96 -9.19 -8.92
N ARG A 69 1.17 -10.17 -9.39
CA ARG A 69 1.67 -11.47 -9.84
C ARG A 69 2.69 -11.33 -10.97
N ASP A 70 2.44 -10.44 -11.92
CA ASP A 70 3.27 -10.31 -13.13
C ASP A 70 4.60 -9.60 -12.84
N GLN A 71 4.65 -8.84 -11.74
CA GLN A 71 5.87 -8.22 -11.24
C GLN A 71 6.58 -9.06 -10.16
N GLY A 72 5.92 -10.10 -9.61
CA GLY A 72 6.47 -10.94 -8.56
C GLY A 72 6.77 -10.19 -7.26
N LYS A 73 6.06 -9.09 -6.97
CA LYS A 73 6.29 -8.25 -5.80
C LYS A 73 5.04 -7.47 -5.40
N PRO A 74 4.99 -6.92 -4.17
CA PRO A 74 3.95 -5.95 -3.81
C PRO A 74 4.06 -4.67 -4.65
N ILE A 75 2.92 -4.07 -4.94
CA ILE A 75 2.81 -2.68 -5.40
C ILE A 75 2.74 -1.73 -4.23
N TRP A 76 2.08 -2.16 -3.14
CA TRP A 76 2.06 -1.49 -1.85
C TRP A 76 1.89 -2.52 -0.71
N VAL A 77 2.32 -2.12 0.49
CA VAL A 77 2.07 -2.81 1.76
C VAL A 77 1.69 -1.75 2.79
N THR A 78 0.67 -2.04 3.59
CA THR A 78 0.21 -1.14 4.66
C THR A 78 0.12 -1.85 6.00
N TRP A 79 0.44 -1.13 7.09
CA TRP A 79 0.33 -1.64 8.45
C TRP A 79 0.11 -0.51 9.46
N HIS A 80 -0.55 -0.85 10.55
CA HIS A 80 -0.57 -0.05 11.76
C HIS A 80 0.63 -0.42 12.63
N LEU A 81 1.26 0.55 13.26
CA LEU A 81 2.39 0.35 14.16
C LEU A 81 2.15 1.11 15.46
N SER A 82 2.12 0.37 16.56
CA SER A 82 1.96 0.87 17.91
C SER A 82 2.99 0.26 18.87
N SER A 83 3.01 0.72 20.10
CA SER A 83 3.87 0.13 21.13
C SER A 83 3.56 -1.34 21.42
N ALA A 84 2.33 -1.80 21.17
CA ALA A 84 1.93 -3.20 21.35
C ALA A 84 2.59 -4.14 20.34
N ASP A 85 3.03 -3.64 19.19
CA ASP A 85 3.73 -4.43 18.16
C ASP A 85 5.22 -4.62 18.46
N LEU A 86 5.74 -3.81 19.37
CA LEU A 86 7.15 -3.79 19.76
C LEU A 86 7.38 -4.63 21.03
N GLY A 87 8.28 -5.59 20.93
CA GLY A 87 8.64 -6.48 22.02
C GLY A 87 10.10 -6.93 21.91
N SER A 88 10.40 -8.14 22.37
CA SER A 88 11.76 -8.68 22.45
C SER A 88 11.99 -9.89 21.54
N ALA A 89 11.07 -10.24 20.65
CA ALA A 89 11.27 -11.34 19.72
C ALA A 89 12.47 -11.05 18.82
N ALA A 90 13.41 -11.98 18.77
CA ALA A 90 14.57 -11.87 17.91
C ALA A 90 14.18 -11.91 16.43
N ARG A 91 14.99 -11.27 15.58
CA ARG A 91 14.85 -11.34 14.14
C ARG A 91 14.97 -12.79 13.66
N GLN A 92 14.00 -13.28 12.89
CA GLN A 92 13.92 -14.69 12.52
C GLN A 92 14.74 -15.04 11.27
N ASP A 93 14.93 -14.11 10.33
CA ASP A 93 15.64 -14.30 9.06
C ASP A 93 15.19 -15.52 8.22
N ASP A 94 13.97 -16.00 8.47
CA ASP A 94 13.38 -17.19 7.85
C ASP A 94 12.66 -16.86 6.52
N PHE A 95 13.35 -16.18 5.62
CA PHE A 95 12.81 -15.81 4.30
C PHE A 95 12.28 -17.02 3.54
N ARG A 96 11.02 -16.97 3.16
CA ARG A 96 10.31 -18.09 2.51
C ARG A 96 9.22 -17.62 1.55
N ALA A 97 8.87 -18.49 0.62
CA ALA A 97 7.75 -18.26 -0.27
C ALA A 97 6.45 -18.08 0.54
N ASP A 98 5.55 -17.24 0.01
CA ASP A 98 4.21 -17.07 0.60
C ASP A 98 3.25 -18.07 -0.04
N THR A 99 2.84 -19.08 0.73
CA THR A 99 1.93 -20.13 0.28
C THR A 99 0.46 -19.68 0.19
N ASP A 100 0.13 -18.48 0.70
CA ASP A 100 -1.22 -17.92 0.57
C ASP A 100 -1.45 -17.24 -0.79
N LEU A 101 -0.40 -17.14 -1.62
CA LEU A 101 -0.58 -16.77 -3.02
C LEU A 101 -1.38 -17.83 -3.77
N PRO A 102 -2.29 -17.44 -4.68
CA PRO A 102 -3.11 -18.38 -5.44
C PRO A 102 -2.31 -19.47 -6.14
N SER A 103 -2.89 -20.67 -6.19
CA SER A 103 -2.29 -21.82 -6.86
C SER A 103 -1.95 -21.50 -8.32
N GLY A 104 -0.79 -21.97 -8.78
CA GLY A 104 -0.28 -21.74 -10.13
C GLY A 104 0.44 -20.39 -10.31
N TRP A 105 0.46 -19.52 -9.31
CA TRP A 105 1.27 -18.30 -9.37
C TRP A 105 2.73 -18.60 -9.00
N TYR A 106 3.64 -17.84 -9.60
CA TYR A 106 5.04 -17.92 -9.22
C TYR A 106 5.22 -17.47 -7.77
N GLN A 107 5.70 -18.37 -6.93
CA GLN A 107 6.03 -18.07 -5.55
C GLN A 107 7.50 -17.69 -5.46
N VAL A 108 7.77 -16.41 -5.25
CA VAL A 108 9.11 -15.87 -5.09
C VAL A 108 9.79 -16.50 -3.88
N LYS A 109 11.07 -16.87 -4.02
CA LYS A 109 11.89 -17.52 -3.00
C LYS A 109 13.07 -16.64 -2.60
N ALA A 110 13.63 -16.89 -1.43
CA ALA A 110 14.84 -16.21 -0.97
C ALA A 110 16.02 -16.36 -1.97
N THR A 111 16.10 -17.51 -2.63
CA THR A 111 17.14 -17.83 -3.63
C THR A 111 17.04 -16.99 -4.90
N ASP A 112 15.87 -16.41 -5.21
CA ASP A 112 15.66 -15.57 -6.39
C ASP A 112 16.43 -14.24 -6.32
N TYR A 113 16.87 -13.86 -5.14
CA TYR A 113 17.66 -12.65 -4.90
C TYR A 113 19.16 -12.90 -4.83
N VAL A 114 19.59 -14.16 -4.75
CA VAL A 114 21.01 -14.51 -4.64
C VAL A 114 21.78 -14.00 -5.87
N SER A 115 22.90 -13.33 -5.62
CA SER A 115 23.76 -12.73 -6.64
C SER A 115 23.07 -11.69 -7.55
N SER A 116 21.87 -11.24 -7.21
CA SER A 116 21.15 -10.22 -7.97
C SER A 116 21.74 -8.81 -7.81
N GLY A 117 22.47 -8.57 -6.73
CA GLY A 117 22.93 -7.22 -6.34
C GLY A 117 21.86 -6.39 -5.62
N PHE A 118 20.68 -6.97 -5.36
CA PHE A 118 19.61 -6.35 -4.60
C PHE A 118 19.34 -7.13 -3.32
N ASP A 119 19.01 -6.40 -2.25
CA ASP A 119 18.53 -6.96 -1.02
C ASP A 119 17.06 -7.41 -1.15
N ARG A 120 16.67 -8.35 -0.30
CA ARG A 120 15.27 -8.64 0.01
C ARG A 120 14.74 -7.50 0.88
N GLY A 121 14.40 -6.37 0.25
CA GLY A 121 13.95 -5.17 0.95
C GLY A 121 12.57 -5.40 1.55
N HIS A 122 12.45 -5.30 2.88
CA HIS A 122 11.18 -5.38 3.57
C HIS A 122 10.31 -4.16 3.26
N ASN A 123 9.02 -4.38 3.01
CA ASN A 123 8.02 -3.32 3.09
C ASN A 123 7.61 -3.10 4.55
N CYS A 124 6.91 -4.05 5.19
CA CYS A 124 6.70 -4.06 6.64
C CYS A 124 7.94 -4.68 7.30
N PRO A 125 8.75 -3.91 8.06
CA PRO A 125 10.02 -4.39 8.57
C PRO A 125 9.85 -5.35 9.77
N SER A 126 10.76 -6.29 9.93
CA SER A 126 10.73 -7.24 11.05
C SER A 126 10.81 -6.53 12.40
N ALA A 127 11.52 -5.41 12.49
CA ALA A 127 11.67 -4.65 13.73
C ALA A 127 10.36 -3.96 14.18
N ASP A 128 9.36 -3.83 13.28
CA ASP A 128 8.02 -3.33 13.61
C ASP A 128 7.08 -4.44 14.12
N ARG A 129 7.52 -5.69 14.11
CA ARG A 129 6.76 -6.87 14.52
C ARG A 129 7.59 -7.75 15.44
N THR A 130 7.88 -7.23 16.63
CA THR A 130 8.72 -7.93 17.63
C THR A 130 7.94 -8.32 18.88
N ALA A 131 6.61 -8.19 18.89
CA ALA A 131 5.77 -8.63 20.00
C ALA A 131 5.88 -10.16 20.19
N THR A 132 5.82 -10.93 19.11
CA THR A 132 5.97 -12.39 19.12
C THR A 132 6.91 -12.88 18.03
N VAL A 133 7.43 -14.12 18.20
CA VAL A 133 8.22 -14.81 17.17
C VAL A 133 7.38 -15.01 15.90
N ALA A 134 6.10 -15.34 16.03
CA ALA A 134 5.21 -15.57 14.89
C ALA A 134 4.99 -14.29 14.08
N ASP A 135 4.78 -13.15 14.73
CA ASP A 135 4.61 -11.86 14.05
C ASP A 135 5.89 -11.46 13.33
N ASN A 136 7.04 -11.67 13.97
CA ASN A 136 8.34 -11.39 13.34
C ASN A 136 8.57 -12.27 12.12
N SER A 137 8.34 -13.58 12.23
CA SER A 137 8.46 -14.57 11.15
C SER A 137 7.54 -14.23 9.97
N ALA A 138 6.32 -13.72 10.22
CA ALA A 138 5.39 -13.33 9.15
C ALA A 138 5.97 -12.24 8.23
N THR A 139 6.85 -11.37 8.74
CA THR A 139 7.45 -10.31 7.92
C THR A 139 8.45 -10.83 6.88
N PHE A 140 8.93 -12.08 7.02
CA PHE A 140 9.90 -12.71 6.10
C PHE A 140 9.26 -13.45 4.93
N LEU A 141 7.94 -13.37 4.76
CA LEU A 141 7.28 -13.86 3.55
C LEU A 141 7.73 -13.04 2.34
N MET A 142 8.11 -13.73 1.26
CA MET A 142 8.62 -13.07 0.05
C MET A 142 7.59 -12.17 -0.64
N SER A 143 6.29 -12.31 -0.34
CA SER A 143 5.24 -11.38 -0.75
C SER A 143 5.32 -10.00 -0.08
N ASN A 144 6.12 -9.86 0.98
CA ASN A 144 6.43 -8.59 1.65
C ASN A 144 7.73 -7.95 1.14
N MET A 145 8.42 -8.57 0.18
CA MET A 145 9.74 -8.15 -0.29
C MET A 145 9.69 -7.42 -1.62
N MET A 146 10.60 -6.46 -1.80
CA MET A 146 10.91 -5.85 -3.09
C MET A 146 12.43 -5.86 -3.33
N PRO A 147 12.90 -5.97 -4.60
CA PRO A 147 14.31 -5.78 -4.91
C PRO A 147 14.75 -4.35 -4.59
N GLN A 148 15.54 -4.18 -3.55
CA GLN A 148 15.98 -2.87 -3.08
C GLN A 148 17.51 -2.79 -3.10
N ALA A 149 18.04 -1.68 -3.60
CA ALA A 149 19.49 -1.44 -3.61
C ALA A 149 20.02 -1.41 -2.16
N PRO A 150 21.17 -2.08 -1.87
CA PRO A 150 21.66 -2.21 -0.50
C PRO A 150 21.78 -0.91 0.28
N ASN A 151 22.32 0.17 -0.31
CA ASN A 151 22.42 1.45 0.40
C ASN A 151 21.04 2.05 0.67
N ASN A 152 20.07 1.90 -0.25
CA ASN A 152 18.71 2.34 0.03
C ASN A 152 18.13 1.54 1.20
N ASN A 153 18.18 0.21 1.14
CA ASN A 153 17.60 -0.69 2.14
C ASN A 153 18.21 -0.50 3.52
N GLN A 154 19.56 -0.59 3.60
CA GLN A 154 20.28 -0.68 4.87
C GLN A 154 20.55 0.68 5.51
N GLN A 155 20.47 1.77 4.77
CA GLN A 155 20.79 3.12 5.24
C GLN A 155 19.55 4.03 5.20
N THR A 156 19.22 4.58 4.03
CA THR A 156 18.17 5.60 3.90
C THR A 156 16.81 5.11 4.40
N TRP A 157 16.41 3.92 3.98
CA TRP A 157 15.14 3.29 4.34
C TRP A 157 15.13 2.85 5.81
N GLY A 158 16.18 2.14 6.24
CA GLY A 158 16.33 1.69 7.62
C GLY A 158 16.35 2.84 8.63
N ASN A 159 17.01 3.98 8.30
CA ASN A 159 17.04 5.14 9.17
C ASN A 159 15.63 5.77 9.36
N LEU A 160 14.78 5.78 8.31
CA LEU A 160 13.38 6.19 8.47
C LEU A 160 12.59 5.19 9.34
N GLU A 161 12.82 3.90 9.18
CA GLU A 161 12.16 2.88 10.00
C GLU A 161 12.54 3.03 11.48
N ASP A 162 13.82 3.26 11.78
CA ASP A 162 14.28 3.55 13.13
C ASP A 162 13.61 4.81 13.68
N TYR A 163 13.50 5.87 12.87
CA TYR A 163 12.82 7.09 13.27
C TYR A 163 11.32 6.85 13.53
N CYS A 164 10.63 6.07 12.72
CA CYS A 164 9.23 5.67 12.97
C CYS A 164 9.09 5.00 14.34
N ARG A 165 9.98 4.08 14.69
CA ARG A 165 9.95 3.44 16.02
C ARG A 165 10.26 4.40 17.16
N THR A 166 11.06 5.47 16.95
CA THR A 166 11.23 6.52 17.97
C THR A 166 9.94 7.31 18.19
N LEU A 167 9.18 7.60 17.14
CA LEU A 167 7.87 8.24 17.26
C LEU A 167 6.89 7.37 18.06
N VAL A 168 6.88 6.06 17.84
CA VAL A 168 6.04 5.12 18.60
C VAL A 168 6.44 5.12 20.08
N ARG A 169 7.74 5.05 20.38
CA ARG A 169 8.22 5.10 21.77
C ARG A 169 7.93 6.45 22.46
N ALA A 170 7.74 7.50 21.68
CA ALA A 170 7.34 8.82 22.16
C ALA A 170 5.81 8.96 22.38
N GLY A 171 5.03 7.87 22.29
CA GLY A 171 3.58 7.87 22.57
C GLY A 171 2.71 8.09 21.34
N ASN A 172 3.24 7.86 20.15
CA ASN A 172 2.44 7.88 18.93
C ASN A 172 2.09 6.46 18.46
N GLU A 173 1.11 6.39 17.59
CA GLU A 173 0.81 5.26 16.72
C GLU A 173 0.94 5.73 15.28
N LEU A 174 1.32 4.83 14.39
CA LEU A 174 1.59 5.16 13.00
C LEU A 174 0.74 4.29 12.08
N TYR A 175 0.21 4.92 11.03
CA TYR A 175 -0.33 4.21 9.87
C TYR A 175 0.65 4.39 8.73
N ILE A 176 1.22 3.27 8.27
CA ILE A 176 2.30 3.29 7.29
C ILE A 176 1.83 2.56 6.04
N VAL A 177 2.04 3.18 4.91
CA VAL A 177 1.92 2.55 3.60
C VAL A 177 3.20 2.79 2.82
N CYS A 178 3.72 1.75 2.20
CA CYS A 178 4.90 1.87 1.35
C CYS A 178 4.81 0.97 0.13
N GLY A 179 5.64 1.21 -0.84
CA GLY A 179 5.68 0.42 -2.05
C GLY A 179 6.76 0.87 -3.02
N SER A 180 6.57 0.49 -4.26
CA SER A 180 7.55 0.80 -5.29
C SER A 180 6.90 0.89 -6.66
N TYR A 181 7.45 1.72 -7.53
CA TYR A 181 6.96 1.89 -8.90
C TYR A 181 8.11 1.96 -9.92
N GLY A 182 7.71 1.99 -11.19
CA GLY A 182 8.66 2.04 -12.30
C GLY A 182 9.41 0.73 -12.51
N ARG A 183 10.43 0.75 -13.37
CA ARG A 183 11.23 -0.41 -13.73
C ARG A 183 12.68 -0.03 -13.95
N GLY A 184 13.58 -0.77 -13.29
CA GLY A 184 15.02 -0.62 -13.38
C GLY A 184 15.63 0.14 -12.21
N GLY A 185 16.57 -0.50 -11.52
CA GLY A 185 17.34 0.06 -10.40
C GLY A 185 18.81 -0.35 -10.50
N THR A 186 19.66 0.29 -9.68
CA THR A 186 21.10 0.01 -9.66
C THR A 186 21.49 -0.56 -8.31
N GLY A 187 21.64 -1.87 -8.24
CA GLY A 187 22.15 -2.59 -7.06
C GLY A 187 23.68 -2.68 -7.03
N SER A 188 24.21 -3.51 -6.15
CA SER A 188 25.66 -3.73 -6.04
C SER A 188 26.27 -4.45 -7.24
N ALA A 189 25.45 -5.17 -8.04
CA ALA A 189 25.85 -5.84 -9.27
C ALA A 189 25.54 -5.02 -10.55
N GLY A 190 25.19 -3.72 -10.41
CA GLY A 190 24.87 -2.83 -11.51
C GLY A 190 23.37 -2.66 -11.77
N TYR A 191 23.04 -2.08 -12.92
CA TYR A 191 21.65 -1.79 -13.32
C TYR A 191 20.94 -3.04 -13.81
N GLN A 192 19.73 -3.27 -13.27
CA GLN A 192 18.85 -4.36 -13.72
C GLN A 192 17.40 -3.91 -13.75
N THR A 193 16.61 -4.49 -14.65
CA THR A 193 15.15 -4.26 -14.74
C THR A 193 14.34 -5.40 -14.12
N THR A 194 14.95 -6.58 -13.99
CA THR A 194 14.36 -7.78 -13.39
C THR A 194 15.43 -8.63 -12.75
N ILE A 195 15.03 -9.49 -11.80
CA ILE A 195 15.83 -10.58 -11.24
C ILE A 195 15.07 -11.90 -11.42
N ALA A 196 15.61 -13.02 -10.93
CA ALA A 196 14.96 -14.34 -10.97
C ALA A 196 14.53 -14.75 -12.39
N GLY A 197 15.39 -14.53 -13.40
CA GLY A 197 15.08 -14.89 -14.79
C GLY A 197 13.85 -14.15 -15.36
N GLY A 198 13.62 -12.92 -14.93
CA GLY A 198 12.50 -12.07 -15.37
C GLY A 198 11.23 -12.19 -14.53
N LYS A 199 11.23 -13.02 -13.47
CA LYS A 199 10.05 -13.27 -12.63
C LYS A 199 9.78 -12.17 -11.62
N VAL A 200 10.79 -11.40 -11.22
CA VAL A 200 10.66 -10.32 -10.24
C VAL A 200 11.14 -9.01 -10.86
N THR A 201 10.27 -8.02 -10.91
CA THR A 201 10.59 -6.68 -11.41
C THR A 201 11.43 -5.92 -10.39
N VAL A 202 12.54 -5.35 -10.82
CA VAL A 202 13.30 -4.36 -10.05
C VAL A 202 12.65 -3.00 -10.24
N PRO A 203 12.16 -2.34 -9.18
CA PRO A 203 11.54 -1.02 -9.32
C PRO A 203 12.60 0.08 -9.49
N SER A 204 12.20 1.19 -10.10
CA SER A 204 13.06 2.38 -10.20
C SER A 204 13.04 3.23 -8.94
N ASN A 205 11.94 3.21 -8.20
CA ASN A 205 11.73 4.01 -7.01
C ASN A 205 11.06 3.19 -5.90
N CYS A 206 11.42 3.52 -4.66
CA CYS A 206 10.76 3.06 -3.44
C CYS A 206 10.18 4.27 -2.71
N TRP A 207 8.96 4.15 -2.18
CA TRP A 207 8.29 5.24 -1.48
C TRP A 207 7.66 4.75 -0.18
N LYS A 208 7.50 5.66 0.79
CA LYS A 208 6.83 5.38 2.07
C LYS A 208 6.07 6.62 2.52
N VAL A 209 4.84 6.41 3.00
CA VAL A 209 3.99 7.43 3.63
C VAL A 209 3.67 6.98 5.03
N VAL A 210 3.81 7.88 6.00
CA VAL A 210 3.61 7.64 7.43
C VAL A 210 2.68 8.69 7.99
N VAL A 211 1.50 8.28 8.44
CA VAL A 211 0.58 9.12 9.22
C VAL A 211 0.95 9.00 10.69
N VAL A 212 1.20 10.11 11.36
CA VAL A 212 1.62 10.14 12.78
C VAL A 212 0.47 10.66 13.63
N LEU A 213 -0.02 9.83 14.56
CA LEU A 213 -1.07 10.17 15.50
C LEU A 213 -0.60 9.91 16.93
N PRO A 214 -0.95 10.75 17.92
CA PRO A 214 -0.86 10.32 19.32
C PRO A 214 -1.73 9.07 19.54
N VAL A 215 -1.32 8.13 20.40
CA VAL A 215 -2.10 6.94 20.72
C VAL A 215 -3.53 7.31 21.15
N GLY A 216 -4.54 6.66 20.57
CA GLY A 216 -5.95 6.93 20.90
C GLY A 216 -6.93 6.00 20.19
N ASN A 217 -8.19 6.39 20.15
CA ASN A 217 -9.26 5.68 19.47
C ASN A 217 -9.89 6.57 18.37
N ASN A 218 -10.63 5.96 17.44
CA ASN A 218 -11.31 6.65 16.34
C ASN A 218 -10.35 7.40 15.41
N ASP A 219 -9.31 6.77 14.98
CA ASP A 219 -8.11 7.32 14.35
C ASP A 219 -8.41 8.10 13.06
N ILE A 220 -9.30 7.59 12.20
CA ILE A 220 -9.74 8.33 11.00
C ILE A 220 -10.24 9.72 11.35
N SER A 221 -11.08 9.84 12.39
CA SER A 221 -11.65 11.12 12.79
C SER A 221 -10.66 12.05 13.47
N ARG A 222 -9.51 11.53 13.93
CA ARG A 222 -8.42 12.30 14.54
C ARG A 222 -7.41 12.82 13.54
N VAL A 223 -7.40 12.29 12.31
CA VAL A 223 -6.60 12.87 11.24
C VAL A 223 -7.21 14.19 10.80
N THR A 224 -6.44 15.26 10.91
CA THR A 224 -6.86 16.63 10.57
C THR A 224 -5.88 17.24 9.58
N SER A 225 -6.20 18.41 9.04
CA SER A 225 -5.29 19.17 8.17
C SER A 225 -3.95 19.52 8.82
N SER A 226 -3.83 19.47 10.16
CA SER A 226 -2.59 19.70 10.91
C SER A 226 -1.82 18.41 11.21
N THR A 227 -2.38 17.23 10.96
CA THR A 227 -1.71 15.94 11.23
C THR A 227 -0.38 15.86 10.45
N ARG A 228 0.66 15.41 11.13
CA ARG A 228 1.96 15.19 10.51
C ARG A 228 1.91 13.96 9.61
N ILE A 229 2.25 14.14 8.33
CA ILE A 229 2.42 13.05 7.37
C ILE A 229 3.82 13.15 6.78
N ILE A 230 4.59 12.08 6.90
CA ILE A 230 5.92 11.96 6.33
C ILE A 230 5.79 11.16 5.04
N ALA A 231 6.18 11.75 3.91
CA ALA A 231 6.23 11.07 2.62
C ALA A 231 7.65 11.16 2.06
N ILE A 232 8.22 10.02 1.67
CA ILE A 232 9.52 9.95 0.98
C ILE A 232 9.40 9.19 -0.34
N ASN A 233 10.24 9.59 -1.30
CA ASN A 233 10.38 8.90 -2.57
C ASN A 233 11.88 8.81 -2.91
N THR A 234 12.43 7.61 -2.87
CA THR A 234 13.86 7.35 -3.08
C THR A 234 14.10 6.63 -4.40
N PRO A 235 15.06 7.06 -5.23
CA PRO A 235 15.51 6.25 -6.36
C PRO A 235 16.09 4.92 -5.84
N ASN A 236 15.84 3.83 -6.55
CA ASN A 236 16.35 2.52 -6.17
C ASN A 236 17.78 2.32 -6.68
N ASN A 237 18.74 2.95 -6.02
CA ASN A 237 20.16 2.85 -6.39
C ASN A 237 21.08 2.87 -5.15
N ASN A 238 22.36 2.50 -5.36
CA ASN A 238 23.36 2.44 -4.30
C ASN A 238 24.09 3.76 -4.02
N SER A 239 23.73 4.86 -4.69
CA SER A 239 24.38 6.16 -4.53
C SER A 239 23.63 7.10 -3.58
N LEU A 240 22.67 6.57 -2.81
CA LEU A 240 21.83 7.39 -1.93
C LEU A 240 22.60 7.90 -0.71
N ASN A 241 22.24 9.11 -0.30
CA ASN A 241 22.58 9.63 1.01
C ASN A 241 21.73 8.92 2.07
N SER A 242 22.33 8.56 3.20
CA SER A 242 21.63 7.91 4.31
C SER A 242 20.59 8.79 5.02
N ALA A 243 20.69 10.11 4.87
CA ALA A 243 19.75 11.07 5.46
C ALA A 243 18.41 11.05 4.70
N TRP A 244 17.46 10.25 5.16
CA TRP A 244 16.15 10.06 4.53
C TRP A 244 15.36 11.35 4.35
N GLY A 245 15.56 12.34 5.23
CA GLY A 245 14.88 13.65 5.15
C GLY A 245 15.13 14.42 3.86
N GLY A 246 16.22 14.12 3.14
CA GLY A 246 16.53 14.68 1.82
C GLY A 246 15.63 14.15 0.68
N TYR A 247 14.87 13.09 0.93
CA TYR A 247 13.96 12.46 -0.05
C TYR A 247 12.49 12.73 0.25
N ARG A 248 12.20 13.69 1.16
CA ARG A 248 10.83 14.08 1.45
C ARG A 248 10.15 14.67 0.23
N THR A 249 8.89 14.33 0.07
CA THR A 249 8.03 14.77 -1.02
C THR A 249 6.58 14.94 -0.50
N THR A 250 5.64 15.18 -1.39
CA THR A 250 4.21 15.19 -1.09
C THR A 250 3.59 13.81 -1.36
N VAL A 251 2.46 13.50 -0.73
CA VAL A 251 1.67 12.29 -1.05
C VAL A 251 1.18 12.38 -2.48
N ASP A 252 0.65 13.55 -2.93
CA ASP A 252 0.22 13.81 -4.31
C ASP A 252 1.28 13.43 -5.35
N ALA A 253 2.56 13.73 -5.07
CA ALA A 253 3.64 13.39 -5.99
C ALA A 253 3.89 11.87 -6.09
N ILE A 254 3.69 11.15 -4.99
CA ILE A 254 3.77 9.68 -4.98
C ILE A 254 2.58 9.10 -5.75
N GLU A 255 1.38 9.62 -5.54
CA GLU A 255 0.17 9.18 -6.24
C GLU A 255 0.28 9.39 -7.74
N ALA A 256 0.69 10.59 -8.15
CA ALA A 256 0.91 10.92 -9.56
C ALA A 256 1.94 9.99 -10.24
N ALA A 257 2.97 9.56 -9.49
CA ALA A 257 4.01 8.68 -10.01
C ALA A 257 3.64 7.19 -9.99
N SER A 258 2.83 6.76 -9.02
CA SER A 258 2.48 5.35 -8.79
C SER A 258 1.13 4.95 -9.38
N GLY A 259 0.22 5.90 -9.58
CA GLY A 259 -1.16 5.66 -9.99
C GLY A 259 -2.03 5.11 -8.85
N LEU A 260 -1.62 5.31 -7.60
CA LEU A 260 -2.35 4.88 -6.40
C LEU A 260 -3.16 6.05 -5.82
N ASP A 261 -4.17 5.75 -5.02
CA ASP A 261 -4.98 6.69 -4.23
C ASP A 261 -4.72 6.41 -2.75
N LEU A 262 -3.75 7.12 -2.18
CA LEU A 262 -3.30 6.94 -0.81
C LEU A 262 -4.21 7.71 0.15
N LEU A 263 -4.33 7.21 1.39
CA LEU A 263 -5.13 7.85 2.43
C LEU A 263 -6.61 8.04 2.06
N SER A 264 -7.12 7.28 1.09
CA SER A 264 -8.46 7.42 0.48
C SER A 264 -9.63 7.25 1.45
N ALA A 265 -9.41 6.73 2.66
CA ALA A 265 -10.42 6.66 3.71
C ALA A 265 -10.60 7.99 4.48
N LEU A 266 -9.70 8.96 4.30
CA LEU A 266 -9.81 10.26 4.95
C LEU A 266 -10.85 11.15 4.22
N PRO A 267 -11.49 12.10 4.93
CA PRO A 267 -12.33 13.10 4.26
C PRO A 267 -11.53 13.88 3.21
N VAL A 268 -12.10 14.12 2.03
CA VAL A 268 -11.46 14.85 0.91
C VAL A 268 -10.89 16.21 1.34
N SER A 269 -11.60 16.91 2.25
CA SER A 269 -11.12 18.19 2.80
C SER A 269 -9.85 18.08 3.65
N VAL A 270 -9.57 16.90 4.20
CA VAL A 270 -8.32 16.61 4.91
C VAL A 270 -7.25 16.18 3.92
N GLN A 271 -7.56 15.24 3.02
CA GLN A 271 -6.65 14.75 1.99
C GLN A 271 -6.02 15.90 1.21
N SER A 272 -6.85 16.81 0.64
CA SER A 272 -6.38 17.94 -0.18
C SER A 272 -5.36 18.86 0.52
N VAL A 273 -5.27 18.82 1.84
CA VAL A 273 -4.31 19.62 2.62
C VAL A 273 -3.07 18.80 2.98
N VAL A 274 -3.28 17.59 3.49
CA VAL A 274 -2.16 16.80 4.02
C VAL A 274 -1.34 16.15 2.91
N GLU A 275 -1.98 15.81 1.79
CA GLU A 275 -1.33 15.16 0.64
C GLU A 275 -0.49 16.13 -0.19
N ALA A 276 -0.91 17.40 -0.26
CA ALA A 276 -0.16 18.45 -0.96
C ALA A 276 1.04 18.97 -0.17
N ARG A 277 1.21 18.59 1.10
CA ARG A 277 2.24 19.16 1.99
C ARG A 277 3.45 18.24 2.14
N THR A 278 4.66 18.82 1.96
CA THR A 278 5.91 18.14 2.34
C THR A 278 6.17 18.29 3.84
N ASP A 279 6.52 17.20 4.52
CA ASP A 279 6.91 17.23 5.94
C ASP A 279 8.18 18.06 6.16
N THR A 280 8.14 18.96 7.13
CA THR A 280 9.26 19.78 7.56
C THR A 280 9.69 19.49 9.01
N GLY A 281 9.08 18.50 9.63
CA GLY A 281 9.36 18.11 11.01
C GLY A 281 10.76 17.50 11.19
N PRO A 282 11.12 17.14 12.44
CA PRO A 282 12.38 16.50 12.76
C PRO A 282 12.60 15.20 11.99
N THR A 283 13.88 14.85 11.77
CA THR A 283 14.31 13.62 11.08
C THR A 283 15.18 12.72 11.95
N ASN A 284 15.38 13.10 13.20
CA ASN A 284 16.18 12.45 14.23
C ASN A 284 15.54 12.64 15.62
#